data_2e385e27d5073ab302821fb191c257dc
#
_entry.id   2e385e27d5073ab302821fb191c257dc
#
_cell.length_a   1.000
_cell.length_b   1.000
_cell.length_c   1.000
_cell.angle_alpha   90.00
_cell.angle_beta   90.00
_cell.angle_gamma   90.00
#
_symmetry.space_group_name_H-M   'P 1'
#
loop_
_entity.id
_entity.type
_entity.pdbx_description
1 polymer ?
#
loop_
_entity_poly.entity_id
_entity_poly.type
_entity_poly.pdbx_seq_one_letter_code
_entity_poly.pdbx_strand_id
1 'polypeptide(L)'
;MRLMSFGILLGASVLLAGCQYATTPDPSLSVYDKAQFAKVPKEPIYLPFHRYLVDDPTGKPPGTIVVDTHEHFLYYVLPNHKAMRYGVATGGKKYAWTGDAVIQEKKEWPTWTPTPSEYERWSYLKAAIPTGTMPGGGDNPLGARGMYLYMNGKDTGYRIHGTNEPGDIGRSVSSGCIRMSNIDAVDLYNRVKIGTKVIVE
;
A
#
# COMPACT_ATOMS: atom_id res chain seq x y z
N MET A 1 -47.83 -53.91 22.74
CA MET A 1 -46.99 -52.86 23.31
C MET A 1 -45.83 -52.61 22.33
N ARG A 2 -45.92 -51.55 21.46
CA ARG A 2 -44.87 -51.20 20.48
C ARG A 2 -44.09 -50.05 21.02
N LEU A 3 -42.76 -50.28 21.28
CA LEU A 3 -41.81 -49.23 21.62
C LEU A 3 -41.47 -48.43 20.31
N MET A 4 -41.74 -47.15 20.33
CA MET A 4 -41.23 -46.20 19.34
C MET A 4 -39.86 -45.69 19.79
N SER A 5 -38.80 -45.99 19.02
CA SER A 5 -37.48 -45.43 19.20
C SER A 5 -37.45 -44.06 18.53
N PHE A 6 -37.23 -42.99 19.31
CA PHE A 6 -36.95 -41.66 18.83
C PHE A 6 -35.45 -41.53 18.50
N GLY A 7 -35.11 -41.45 17.24
CA GLY A 7 -33.75 -41.14 16.79
C GLY A 7 -33.50 -39.63 16.86
N ILE A 8 -32.54 -39.23 17.70
CA ILE A 8 -32.05 -37.85 17.77
C ILE A 8 -31.08 -37.64 16.62
N LEU A 9 -31.47 -36.86 15.62
CA LEU A 9 -30.54 -36.34 14.60
C LEU A 9 -29.73 -35.19 15.21
N LEU A 10 -28.45 -35.44 15.51
CA LEU A 10 -27.48 -34.37 15.78
C LEU A 10 -27.13 -33.67 14.43
N GLY A 11 -27.68 -32.50 14.22
CA GLY A 11 -27.28 -31.64 13.13
C GLY A 11 -25.92 -31.01 13.42
N ALA A 12 -24.86 -31.44 12.72
CA ALA A 12 -23.56 -30.80 12.76
C ALA A 12 -23.65 -29.46 12.02
N SER A 13 -23.72 -28.36 12.75
CA SER A 13 -23.60 -27.02 12.18
C SER A 13 -22.14 -26.78 11.77
N VAL A 14 -21.84 -26.90 10.47
CA VAL A 14 -20.57 -26.48 9.89
C VAL A 14 -20.54 -24.95 9.93
N LEU A 15 -19.81 -24.38 10.89
CA LEU A 15 -19.46 -22.97 10.89
C LEU A 15 -18.49 -22.73 9.73
N LEU A 16 -18.99 -22.21 8.61
CA LEU A 16 -18.17 -21.65 7.55
C LEU A 16 -17.50 -20.40 8.12
N ALA A 17 -16.26 -20.53 8.59
CA ALA A 17 -15.38 -19.39 8.87
C ALA A 17 -15.00 -18.75 7.52
N GLY A 18 -15.91 -17.96 6.97
CA GLY A 18 -15.59 -17.08 5.86
C GLY A 18 -14.54 -16.07 6.33
N CYS A 19 -13.45 -15.90 5.61
CA CYS A 19 -12.51 -14.81 5.83
C CYS A 19 -13.29 -13.49 5.79
N GLN A 20 -13.59 -12.91 6.95
CA GLN A 20 -14.32 -11.64 7.01
C GLN A 20 -13.33 -10.52 6.72
N TYR A 21 -13.36 -10.01 5.50
CA TYR A 21 -12.72 -8.75 5.16
C TYR A 21 -13.55 -7.61 5.78
N ALA A 22 -13.05 -7.00 6.84
CA ALA A 22 -13.71 -5.83 7.41
C ALA A 22 -13.17 -4.56 6.77
N THR A 23 -14.07 -3.76 6.20
CA THR A 23 -13.74 -2.41 5.75
C THR A 23 -13.39 -1.52 6.95
N THR A 24 -12.50 -0.57 6.74
CA THR A 24 -12.13 0.41 7.76
C THR A 24 -12.48 1.81 7.29
N PRO A 25 -12.84 2.73 8.21
CA PRO A 25 -13.08 4.12 7.85
C PRO A 25 -11.89 4.77 7.17
N ASP A 26 -12.15 5.69 6.24
CA ASP A 26 -11.11 6.50 5.67
C ASP A 26 -10.47 7.43 6.71
N PRO A 27 -9.17 7.73 6.58
CA PRO A 27 -8.50 8.68 7.44
C PRO A 27 -9.07 10.09 7.24
N SER A 28 -8.99 10.90 8.28
CA SER A 28 -9.33 12.32 8.18
C SER A 28 -8.37 13.02 7.22
N LEU A 29 -8.93 13.79 6.29
CA LEU A 29 -8.18 14.55 5.30
C LEU A 29 -8.20 16.05 5.67
N SER A 30 -7.05 16.68 5.54
CA SER A 30 -6.95 18.16 5.63
C SER A 30 -7.67 18.82 4.45
N VAL A 31 -7.91 20.12 4.55
CA VAL A 31 -8.48 20.92 3.44
C VAL A 31 -7.56 20.82 2.21
N TYR A 32 -6.25 20.86 2.43
CA TYR A 32 -5.26 20.74 1.36
C TYR A 32 -5.29 19.35 0.70
N ASP A 33 -5.34 18.26 1.49
CA ASP A 33 -5.49 16.91 0.95
C ASP A 33 -6.71 16.80 0.05
N LYS A 34 -7.88 17.26 0.49
CA LYS A 34 -9.13 17.23 -0.27
C LYS A 34 -9.01 17.98 -1.60
N ALA A 35 -8.38 19.15 -1.58
CA ALA A 35 -8.17 19.96 -2.79
C ALA A 35 -7.23 19.28 -3.79
N GLN A 36 -6.17 18.61 -3.31
CA GLN A 36 -5.23 17.89 -4.18
C GLN A 36 -5.83 16.57 -4.69
N PHE A 37 -6.59 15.83 -3.87
CA PHE A 37 -7.25 14.61 -4.30
C PHE A 37 -8.27 14.85 -5.42
N ALA A 38 -8.88 16.02 -5.46
CA ALA A 38 -9.81 16.40 -6.53
C ALA A 38 -9.15 16.49 -7.91
N LYS A 39 -7.82 16.63 -7.97
CA LYS A 39 -7.02 16.69 -9.21
C LYS A 39 -6.56 15.30 -9.68
N VAL A 40 -6.53 14.31 -8.78
CA VAL A 40 -6.12 12.95 -9.13
C VAL A 40 -7.17 12.32 -10.05
N PRO A 41 -6.78 11.61 -11.12
CA PRO A 41 -7.73 10.87 -11.96
C PRO A 41 -8.59 9.90 -11.14
N LYS A 42 -9.89 9.86 -11.45
CA LYS A 42 -10.87 8.98 -10.79
C LYS A 42 -10.91 7.62 -11.49
N GLU A 43 -9.81 6.91 -11.46
CA GLU A 43 -9.75 5.55 -11.96
C GLU A 43 -10.16 4.55 -10.87
N PRO A 44 -11.04 3.59 -11.16
CA PRO A 44 -11.49 2.63 -10.17
C PRO A 44 -10.37 1.66 -9.81
N ILE A 45 -10.19 1.42 -8.52
CA ILE A 45 -9.35 0.35 -8.00
C ILE A 45 -10.20 -0.90 -7.91
N TYR A 46 -9.69 -2.04 -8.40
CA TYR A 46 -10.39 -3.32 -8.33
C TYR A 46 -10.62 -3.73 -6.86
N LEU A 47 -11.86 -4.14 -6.51
CA LEU A 47 -12.28 -4.39 -5.13
C LEU A 47 -11.31 -5.21 -4.26
N PRO A 48 -10.68 -6.31 -4.72
CA PRO A 48 -9.70 -7.05 -3.93
C PRO A 48 -8.52 -6.21 -3.44
N PHE A 49 -8.17 -5.11 -4.13
CA PHE A 49 -7.07 -4.21 -3.76
C PHE A 49 -7.50 -3.03 -2.88
N HIS A 50 -8.75 -2.99 -2.45
CA HIS A 50 -9.16 -2.02 -1.41
C HIS A 50 -8.52 -2.37 -0.06
N ARG A 51 -8.48 -1.39 0.83
CA ARG A 51 -7.99 -1.56 2.20
C ARG A 51 -8.97 -2.40 3.03
N TYR A 52 -8.43 -3.41 3.71
CA TYR A 52 -9.19 -4.26 4.62
C TYR A 52 -8.41 -4.57 5.89
N LEU A 53 -9.13 -4.68 7.01
CA LEU A 53 -8.64 -5.37 8.20
C LEU A 53 -8.78 -6.88 7.97
N VAL A 54 -7.67 -7.60 8.09
CA VAL A 54 -7.60 -9.05 7.84
C VAL A 54 -6.92 -9.77 9.00
N ASP A 55 -7.02 -11.10 9.03
CA ASP A 55 -6.12 -11.91 9.85
C ASP A 55 -4.70 -11.77 9.28
N ASP A 56 -3.70 -11.65 10.16
CA ASP A 56 -2.32 -11.46 9.72
C ASP A 56 -1.75 -12.74 9.09
N PRO A 57 -1.44 -12.74 7.78
CA PRO A 57 -0.85 -13.89 7.11
C PRO A 57 0.67 -13.95 7.27
N THR A 58 1.30 -12.89 7.79
CA THR A 58 2.76 -12.71 7.74
C THR A 58 3.49 -13.30 8.93
N GLY A 59 2.82 -13.42 10.08
CA GLY A 59 3.39 -13.87 11.34
C GLY A 59 4.52 -12.96 11.88
N LYS A 60 4.63 -11.73 11.41
CA LYS A 60 5.66 -10.78 11.86
C LYS A 60 5.17 -10.00 13.09
N PRO A 61 6.08 -9.41 13.87
CA PRO A 61 5.72 -8.59 15.02
C PRO A 61 4.85 -7.39 14.66
N PRO A 62 3.88 -6.99 15.53
CA PRO A 62 3.10 -5.77 15.35
C PRO A 62 3.96 -4.54 15.11
N GLY A 63 3.52 -3.67 14.20
CA GLY A 63 4.24 -2.47 13.76
C GLY A 63 5.20 -2.71 12.59
N THR A 64 5.32 -3.96 12.10
CA THR A 64 6.10 -4.28 10.89
C THR A 64 5.23 -4.07 9.65
N ILE A 65 5.84 -3.62 8.56
CA ILE A 65 5.28 -3.66 7.21
C ILE A 65 5.85 -4.87 6.47
N VAL A 66 4.98 -5.64 5.82
CA VAL A 66 5.38 -6.70 4.88
C VAL A 66 4.76 -6.38 3.53
N VAL A 67 5.57 -6.36 2.49
CA VAL A 67 5.12 -6.16 1.10
C VAL A 67 5.29 -7.46 0.34
N ASP A 68 4.17 -8.07 -0.01
CA ASP A 68 4.11 -9.20 -0.94
C ASP A 68 4.07 -8.62 -2.37
N THR A 69 5.20 -8.71 -3.06
CA THR A 69 5.33 -8.17 -4.43
C THR A 69 4.66 -9.04 -5.47
N HIS A 70 4.40 -10.31 -5.17
CA HIS A 70 3.74 -11.25 -6.07
C HIS A 70 2.22 -11.05 -6.08
N GLU A 71 1.62 -10.95 -4.88
CA GLU A 71 0.18 -10.76 -4.72
C GLU A 71 -0.25 -9.28 -4.78
N HIS A 72 0.71 -8.35 -4.82
CA HIS A 72 0.48 -6.89 -4.82
C HIS A 72 -0.26 -6.38 -3.59
N PHE A 73 0.12 -6.89 -2.42
CA PHE A 73 -0.40 -6.42 -1.14
C PHE A 73 0.71 -5.90 -0.22
N LEU A 74 0.34 -4.91 0.57
CA LEU A 74 1.12 -4.45 1.71
C LEU A 74 0.32 -4.74 2.98
N TYR A 75 0.96 -5.38 3.95
CA TYR A 75 0.39 -5.67 5.26
C TYR A 75 1.09 -4.81 6.32
N TYR A 76 0.34 -4.02 7.05
CA TYR A 76 0.80 -3.39 8.29
C TYR A 76 0.30 -4.23 9.46
N VAL A 77 1.23 -4.92 10.12
CA VAL A 77 0.91 -5.89 11.18
C VAL A 77 0.41 -5.17 12.43
N LEU A 78 -0.70 -5.64 12.96
CA LEU A 78 -1.38 -5.12 14.13
C LEU A 78 -1.32 -6.14 15.30
N PRO A 79 -1.63 -5.74 16.55
CA PRO A 79 -1.86 -6.68 17.64
C PRO A 79 -2.99 -7.67 17.33
N ASN A 80 -3.07 -8.76 18.13
CA ASN A 80 -4.13 -9.76 18.08
C ASN A 80 -4.24 -10.49 16.74
N HIS A 81 -3.10 -10.80 16.11
CA HIS A 81 -3.03 -11.54 14.85
C HIS A 81 -3.84 -10.90 13.72
N LYS A 82 -3.88 -9.58 13.67
CA LYS A 82 -4.53 -8.80 12.62
C LYS A 82 -3.52 -8.01 11.80
N ALA A 83 -3.90 -7.63 10.60
CA ALA A 83 -3.15 -6.71 9.76
C ALA A 83 -4.08 -5.79 8.98
N MET A 84 -3.63 -4.56 8.73
CA MET A 84 -4.21 -3.73 7.67
C MET A 84 -3.60 -4.15 6.36
N ARG A 85 -4.42 -4.65 5.43
CA ARG A 85 -4.00 -5.00 4.08
C ARG A 85 -4.36 -3.88 3.12
N TYR A 86 -3.40 -3.48 2.30
CA TYR A 86 -3.54 -2.46 1.27
C TYR A 86 -3.16 -3.05 -0.09
N GLY A 87 -3.89 -2.71 -1.14
CA GLY A 87 -3.47 -2.98 -2.50
C GLY A 87 -2.33 -2.04 -2.91
N VAL A 88 -1.33 -2.57 -3.60
CA VAL A 88 -0.17 -1.80 -4.06
C VAL A 88 0.17 -2.08 -5.52
N ALA A 89 0.85 -1.12 -6.17
CA ALA A 89 1.61 -1.41 -7.37
C ALA A 89 3.09 -1.55 -7.00
N THR A 90 3.78 -2.49 -7.63
CA THR A 90 5.16 -2.87 -7.31
C THR A 90 6.09 -2.68 -8.51
N GLY A 91 7.38 -2.88 -8.31
CA GLY A 91 8.38 -2.82 -9.38
C GLY A 91 8.11 -3.83 -10.48
N GLY A 92 8.19 -3.38 -11.74
CA GLY A 92 8.20 -4.29 -12.88
C GLY A 92 9.37 -5.27 -12.78
N LYS A 93 9.29 -6.42 -13.51
CA LYS A 93 10.25 -7.55 -13.42
C LYS A 93 11.75 -7.17 -13.34
N LYS A 94 12.15 -6.07 -14.00
CA LYS A 94 13.54 -5.58 -13.98
C LYS A 94 13.87 -4.71 -12.76
N TYR A 95 12.88 -4.30 -12.00
CA TYR A 95 12.98 -3.35 -10.89
C TYR A 95 12.44 -3.93 -9.59
N ALA A 96 11.98 -5.18 -9.63
CA ALA A 96 11.59 -5.91 -8.42
C ALA A 96 12.82 -6.10 -7.53
N TRP A 97 12.63 -5.91 -6.24
CA TRP A 97 13.65 -6.13 -5.23
C TRP A 97 13.01 -6.76 -3.99
N THR A 98 13.82 -7.43 -3.20
CA THR A 98 13.43 -8.04 -1.93
C THR A 98 14.44 -7.68 -0.87
N GLY A 99 14.05 -7.72 0.40
CA GLY A 99 14.93 -7.47 1.53
C GLY A 99 14.30 -6.65 2.63
N ASP A 100 15.11 -6.35 3.64
CA ASP A 100 14.73 -5.62 4.84
C ASP A 100 15.13 -4.15 4.72
N ALA A 101 14.19 -3.25 4.98
CA ALA A 101 14.42 -1.81 5.02
C ALA A 101 13.78 -1.20 6.28
N VAL A 102 14.05 0.07 6.51
CA VAL A 102 13.47 0.85 7.61
C VAL A 102 12.98 2.19 7.07
N ILE A 103 11.81 2.64 7.51
CA ILE A 103 11.34 4.00 7.22
C ILE A 103 12.17 4.99 8.05
N GLN A 104 12.98 5.83 7.41
CA GLN A 104 13.80 6.85 8.09
C GLN A 104 13.29 8.27 7.85
N GLU A 105 12.48 8.48 6.85
CA GLU A 105 11.93 9.79 6.53
C GLU A 105 10.49 9.65 6.05
N LYS A 106 9.65 10.65 6.39
CA LYS A 106 8.25 10.73 6.02
C LYS A 106 7.95 12.13 5.51
N LYS A 107 7.29 12.25 4.37
CA LYS A 107 6.88 13.55 3.80
C LYS A 107 5.42 13.56 3.38
N GLU A 108 4.75 14.65 3.66
CA GLU A 108 3.46 14.99 3.08
C GLU A 108 3.69 15.71 1.75
N TRP A 109 2.97 15.32 0.73
CA TRP A 109 3.05 15.92 -0.61
C TRP A 109 4.50 16.17 -1.05
N PRO A 110 5.34 15.09 -1.15
CA PRO A 110 6.75 15.23 -1.46
C PRO A 110 6.95 15.82 -2.86
N THR A 111 8.00 16.60 -3.02
CA THR A 111 8.50 16.97 -4.37
C THR A 111 9.04 15.73 -5.07
N TRP A 112 8.88 15.65 -6.38
CA TRP A 112 9.43 14.58 -7.19
C TRP A 112 10.50 15.12 -8.16
N THR A 113 11.65 14.47 -8.16
CA THR A 113 12.74 14.69 -9.11
C THR A 113 12.93 13.40 -9.87
N PRO A 114 12.64 13.36 -11.19
CA PRO A 114 12.87 12.17 -11.99
C PRO A 114 14.32 11.74 -11.95
N THR A 115 14.55 10.44 -11.85
CA THR A 115 15.89 9.86 -11.98
C THR A 115 16.39 9.95 -13.42
N PRO A 116 17.72 9.85 -13.67
CA PRO A 116 18.25 9.78 -15.03
C PRO A 116 17.58 8.71 -15.89
N SER A 117 17.33 7.53 -15.34
CA SER A 117 16.66 6.42 -16.03
C SER A 117 15.19 6.71 -16.37
N GLU A 118 14.51 7.51 -15.56
CA GLU A 118 13.14 7.96 -15.84
C GLU A 118 13.14 9.00 -16.98
N TYR A 119 14.08 9.91 -17.01
CA TYR A 119 14.24 10.84 -18.15
C TYR A 119 14.58 10.12 -19.46
N GLU A 120 15.34 9.03 -19.42
CA GLU A 120 15.62 8.20 -20.61
C GLU A 120 14.36 7.46 -21.08
N ARG A 121 13.59 6.92 -20.15
CA ARG A 121 12.36 6.17 -20.45
C ARG A 121 11.23 7.07 -20.93
N TRP A 122 11.09 8.24 -20.31
CA TRP A 122 10.02 9.19 -20.57
C TRP A 122 10.60 10.55 -21.00
N SER A 123 11.05 10.62 -22.25
CA SER A 123 11.74 11.80 -22.79
C SER A 123 10.92 13.09 -22.68
N TYR A 124 9.58 13.00 -22.65
CA TYR A 124 8.69 14.14 -22.46
C TYR A 124 8.86 14.84 -21.10
N LEU A 125 9.41 14.15 -20.09
CA LEU A 125 9.61 14.73 -18.76
C LEU A 125 10.51 15.95 -18.76
N LYS A 126 11.48 16.01 -19.69
CA LYS A 126 12.36 17.19 -19.82
C LYS A 126 11.60 18.46 -20.19
N ALA A 127 10.57 18.32 -21.01
CA ALA A 127 9.70 19.44 -21.38
C ALA A 127 8.63 19.71 -20.31
N ALA A 128 8.09 18.65 -19.69
CA ALA A 128 7.04 18.77 -18.68
C ALA A 128 7.56 19.30 -17.34
N ILE A 129 8.85 19.03 -17.01
CA ILE A 129 9.48 19.45 -15.74
C ILE A 129 10.79 20.20 -16.06
N PRO A 130 10.73 21.40 -16.64
CA PRO A 130 11.91 22.14 -17.06
C PRO A 130 12.83 22.55 -15.89
N THR A 131 12.30 22.64 -14.68
CA THR A 131 13.07 22.92 -13.45
C THR A 131 13.76 21.69 -12.88
N GLY A 132 13.55 20.49 -13.46
CA GLY A 132 14.07 19.22 -12.96
C GLY A 132 13.34 18.67 -11.72
N THR A 133 12.38 19.41 -11.17
CA THR A 133 11.66 19.01 -9.96
C THR A 133 10.19 19.41 -10.05
N MET A 134 9.28 18.47 -9.76
CA MET A 134 7.85 18.69 -9.71
C MET A 134 7.41 18.94 -8.25
N PRO A 135 6.71 20.04 -7.96
CA PRO A 135 6.15 20.28 -6.63
C PRO A 135 5.18 19.19 -6.19
N GLY A 136 5.00 19.02 -4.89
CA GLY A 136 3.96 18.12 -4.35
C GLY A 136 2.55 18.57 -4.72
N GLY A 137 1.71 17.63 -5.12
CA GLY A 137 0.34 17.91 -5.57
C GLY A 137 -0.34 16.70 -6.19
N GLY A 138 -1.59 16.85 -6.60
CA GLY A 138 -2.40 15.77 -7.18
C GLY A 138 -1.83 15.19 -8.49
N ASP A 139 -1.12 15.99 -9.27
CA ASP A 139 -0.48 15.58 -10.52
C ASP A 139 0.90 14.93 -10.32
N ASN A 140 1.45 14.99 -9.09
CA ASN A 140 2.78 14.47 -8.77
C ASN A 140 2.74 12.94 -8.61
N PRO A 141 3.64 12.18 -9.27
CA PRO A 141 3.66 10.71 -9.21
C PRO A 141 3.85 10.13 -7.81
N LEU A 142 4.46 10.88 -6.87
CA LEU A 142 4.61 10.43 -5.47
C LEU A 142 3.33 10.60 -4.64
N GLY A 143 2.34 11.30 -5.17
CA GLY A 143 1.05 11.46 -4.52
C GLY A 143 1.12 12.14 -3.15
N ALA A 144 0.14 11.79 -2.29
CA ALA A 144 -0.13 12.50 -1.05
C ALA A 144 0.92 12.32 0.04
N ARG A 145 1.57 11.16 0.12
CA ARG A 145 2.51 10.80 1.19
C ARG A 145 3.67 10.00 0.61
N GLY A 146 4.88 10.23 1.15
CA GLY A 146 6.07 9.44 0.88
C GLY A 146 6.72 8.96 2.17
N MET A 147 7.02 7.66 2.22
CA MET A 147 7.76 6.98 3.29
C MET A 147 9.04 6.43 2.67
N TYR A 148 10.17 6.95 3.11
CA TYR A 148 11.47 6.75 2.49
C TYR A 148 12.18 5.56 3.12
N LEU A 149 12.61 4.61 2.30
CA LEU A 149 13.19 3.34 2.72
C LEU A 149 14.72 3.40 2.75
N TYR A 150 15.27 3.02 3.86
CA TYR A 150 16.72 2.99 4.09
C TYR A 150 17.17 1.56 4.40
N MET A 151 18.32 1.17 3.86
CA MET A 151 19.01 -0.08 4.19
C MET A 151 20.42 0.24 4.70
N ASN A 152 20.80 -0.35 5.82
CA ASN A 152 22.13 -0.11 6.44
C ASN A 152 22.47 1.39 6.59
N GLY A 153 21.47 2.20 6.95
CA GLY A 153 21.62 3.65 7.14
C GLY A 153 21.74 4.47 5.86
N LYS A 154 21.58 3.86 4.68
CA LYS A 154 21.64 4.54 3.38
C LYS A 154 20.28 4.60 2.73
N ASP A 155 19.95 5.73 2.12
CA ASP A 155 18.76 5.88 1.29
C ASP A 155 18.85 4.92 0.08
N THR A 156 17.84 4.08 -0.07
CA THR A 156 17.77 3.09 -1.16
C THR A 156 17.31 3.68 -2.48
N GLY A 157 16.73 4.88 -2.47
CA GLY A 157 15.98 5.40 -3.60
C GLY A 157 14.54 4.84 -3.67
N TYR A 158 14.20 3.78 -2.93
CA TYR A 158 12.85 3.22 -2.90
C TYR A 158 11.96 3.90 -1.86
N ARG A 159 10.69 3.98 -2.17
CA ARG A 159 9.65 4.63 -1.35
C ARG A 159 8.40 3.76 -1.31
N ILE A 160 7.65 3.87 -0.21
CA ILE A 160 6.22 3.57 -0.19
C ILE A 160 5.53 4.93 -0.32
N HIS A 161 4.66 5.11 -1.32
CA HIS A 161 4.10 6.44 -1.60
C HIS A 161 2.71 6.36 -2.24
N GLY A 162 2.00 7.48 -2.28
CA GLY A 162 0.77 7.64 -3.02
C GLY A 162 0.96 7.58 -4.53
N THR A 163 -0.06 7.91 -5.30
CA THR A 163 0.06 7.95 -6.77
C THR A 163 -0.94 8.91 -7.39
N ASN A 164 -0.60 9.42 -8.56
CA ASN A 164 -1.53 10.09 -9.47
C ASN A 164 -2.13 9.13 -10.53
N GLU A 165 -1.74 7.83 -10.49
CA GLU A 165 -2.19 6.76 -11.39
C GLU A 165 -2.83 5.62 -10.57
N PRO A 166 -4.03 5.83 -9.97
CA PRO A 166 -4.66 4.83 -9.09
C PRO A 166 -5.05 3.53 -9.80
N GLY A 167 -5.29 3.57 -11.12
CA GLY A 167 -5.59 2.38 -11.93
C GLY A 167 -4.42 1.38 -12.05
N ASP A 168 -3.22 1.76 -11.63
CA ASP A 168 -2.05 0.86 -11.60
C ASP A 168 -2.01 -0.05 -10.37
N ILE A 169 -2.81 0.20 -9.35
CA ILE A 169 -2.84 -0.63 -8.14
C ILE A 169 -3.22 -2.08 -8.49
N GLY A 170 -2.43 -3.03 -7.99
CA GLY A 170 -2.51 -4.45 -8.34
C GLY A 170 -1.63 -4.87 -9.52
N ARG A 171 -0.70 -4.01 -9.97
CA ARG A 171 0.16 -4.26 -11.13
C ARG A 171 1.65 -4.08 -10.83
N SER A 172 2.50 -4.74 -11.63
CA SER A 172 3.98 -4.62 -11.57
C SER A 172 4.46 -3.61 -12.62
N VAL A 173 4.39 -2.31 -12.32
CA VAL A 173 4.64 -1.23 -13.29
C VAL A 173 5.64 -0.17 -12.83
N SER A 174 5.99 -0.13 -11.54
CA SER A 174 6.87 0.91 -11.00
C SER A 174 8.36 0.67 -11.32
N SER A 175 9.19 1.67 -11.01
CA SER A 175 10.66 1.55 -11.06
C SER A 175 11.27 1.01 -9.75
N GLY A 176 10.49 0.25 -8.97
CA GLY A 176 10.92 -0.37 -7.71
C GLY A 176 10.25 0.22 -6.47
N CYS A 177 9.66 1.41 -6.56
CA CYS A 177 8.84 1.97 -5.49
C CYS A 177 7.53 1.20 -5.32
N ILE A 178 6.95 1.26 -4.13
CA ILE A 178 5.68 0.65 -3.77
C ILE A 178 4.63 1.76 -3.78
N ARG A 179 3.72 1.70 -4.78
CA ARG A 179 2.68 2.71 -4.96
C ARG A 179 1.39 2.27 -4.28
N MET A 180 0.72 3.20 -3.62
CA MET A 180 -0.58 3.02 -2.97
C MET A 180 -1.59 4.04 -3.52
N SER A 181 -2.88 3.80 -3.32
CA SER A 181 -3.86 4.89 -3.45
C SER A 181 -3.51 6.03 -2.49
N ASN A 182 -3.85 7.26 -2.84
CA ASN A 182 -3.52 8.40 -1.98
C ASN A 182 -4.21 8.33 -0.62
N ILE A 183 -5.45 7.83 -0.56
CA ILE A 183 -6.19 7.66 0.70
C ILE A 183 -5.53 6.61 1.60
N ASP A 184 -5.05 5.51 1.01
CA ASP A 184 -4.36 4.45 1.73
C ASP A 184 -2.96 4.87 2.16
N ALA A 185 -2.28 5.67 1.34
CA ALA A 185 -0.99 6.26 1.71
C ALA A 185 -1.13 7.20 2.92
N VAL A 186 -2.22 7.98 3.00
CA VAL A 186 -2.53 8.80 4.20
C VAL A 186 -2.79 7.91 5.41
N ASP A 187 -3.59 6.84 5.27
CA ASP A 187 -3.90 5.93 6.37
C ASP A 187 -2.63 5.24 6.91
N LEU A 188 -1.81 4.66 6.03
CA LEU A 188 -0.56 4.01 6.42
C LEU A 188 0.43 5.02 7.05
N TYR A 189 0.58 6.19 6.44
CA TYR A 189 1.44 7.26 6.95
C TYR A 189 1.10 7.65 8.39
N ASN A 190 -0.19 7.74 8.72
CA ASN A 190 -0.64 8.07 10.07
C ASN A 190 -0.36 6.96 11.10
N ARG A 191 -0.26 5.70 10.66
CA ARG A 191 0.00 4.54 11.52
C ARG A 191 1.48 4.33 11.79
N VAL A 192 2.34 4.55 10.79
CA VAL A 192 3.77 4.21 10.86
C VAL A 192 4.61 5.32 11.50
N LYS A 193 5.72 4.92 12.12
CA LYS A 193 6.70 5.82 12.75
C LYS A 193 8.04 5.73 12.02
N ILE A 194 8.89 6.73 12.21
CA ILE A 194 10.32 6.59 11.90
C ILE A 194 10.87 5.39 12.69
N GLY A 195 11.66 4.54 12.03
CA GLY A 195 12.14 3.28 12.59
C GLY A 195 11.24 2.08 12.27
N THR A 196 10.06 2.27 11.66
CA THR A 196 9.20 1.13 11.25
C THR A 196 9.96 0.22 10.29
N LYS A 197 10.04 -1.08 10.63
CA LYS A 197 10.64 -2.11 9.79
C LYS A 197 9.74 -2.41 8.58
N VAL A 198 10.36 -2.57 7.42
CA VAL A 198 9.72 -2.95 6.15
C VAL A 198 10.43 -4.18 5.60
N ILE A 199 9.67 -5.22 5.31
CA ILE A 199 10.13 -6.45 4.66
C ILE A 199 9.48 -6.49 3.29
N VAL A 200 10.26 -6.66 2.24
CA VAL A 200 9.78 -6.80 0.86
C VAL A 200 10.14 -8.22 0.38
N GLU A 201 9.13 -8.99 -0.03
CA GLU A 201 9.24 -10.40 -0.44
C GLU A 201 8.43 -10.73 -1.70
#